data_d1d161174c42ccafb0cc7679f2d4b3e2
#
_entry.id   d1d161174c42ccafb0cc7679f2d4b3e2
#
_cell.length_a   1.000
_cell.length_b   1.000
_cell.length_c   1.000
_cell.angle_alpha   90.00
_cell.angle_beta   90.00
_cell.angle_gamma   90.00
#
_symmetry.space_group_name_H-M   'P 1'
#
loop_
_entity.id
_entity.type
_entity.pdbx_description
1 polymer ?
#
loop_
_entity_poly.entity_id
_entity_poly.type
_entity_poly.pdbx_seq_one_letter_code
_entity_poly.pdbx_strand_id
1 'polypeptide(L)'
;MVREGVDDRAAGKEDRNAAEDDPRGQGGNERMPSEPGGDQTRDAPEARAPLRAAQVQIDFRETAPVYDPASSPTVFKSIGIEKGRVEDGFALADVIVEGEYRMGHQEQLYIETNGVIAVPGNGVPDDDEGVTVYGSMQCPYYVHKALMVLLGLPGDKVRVVQTETGGGFGGKEEYPSMIAGHAALLARKSGRPVKLIYDRVEDMIATTKRHPAIIRHKTGVTRDGRLTAVEIDALFDGGAYATLSAVVLSRGVIHASGPYRCDHIRIRGRATMTNTPPNGAFRGFGAPQTQFAVEVHMDRIAETLGLDPVRVREINALRPGDTTATGQRLGKDCSALQVLREAVKRTDFRKRRRALAASNGPAQAGPHRNTVRGRGLSPFCLGPGFTGRGEIQAPSKAPPHAPRRRAPSLVPPTPPP
;
A
#
# COMPACT_ATOMS: atom_id res chain seq x y z
N MET A 1 4.85 -30.44 -17.88
CA MET A 1 5.74 -31.57 -18.09
C MET A 1 7.13 -31.09 -17.83
N VAL A 2 7.70 -31.41 -16.74
CA VAL A 2 8.62 -32.41 -16.27
C VAL A 2 8.66 -32.30 -14.74
N ARG A 3 8.40 -33.42 -14.11
CA ARG A 3 8.61 -33.75 -12.70
C ARG A 3 10.02 -34.29 -12.49
N GLU A 4 10.36 -34.36 -11.17
CA GLU A 4 11.40 -35.19 -10.54
C GLU A 4 12.58 -34.37 -10.03
N GLY A 5 13.09 -34.56 -8.83
CA GLY A 5 12.83 -35.59 -7.80
C GLY A 5 13.59 -35.15 -6.54
N VAL A 6 12.99 -35.48 -5.44
CA VAL A 6 13.58 -35.37 -4.08
C VAL A 6 14.42 -36.63 -3.89
N ASP A 7 15.64 -36.49 -3.38
CA ASP A 7 16.37 -37.61 -2.79
C ASP A 7 16.83 -37.26 -1.37
N ASP A 8 16.27 -38.06 -0.46
CA ASP A 8 16.53 -38.13 0.97
C ASP A 8 17.70 -39.11 1.20
N ARG A 9 18.60 -38.77 2.11
CA ARG A 9 19.46 -39.62 2.99
C ARG A 9 20.73 -38.88 3.34
N ALA A 10 21.21 -38.86 4.57
CA ALA A 10 21.35 -39.68 5.74
C ALA A 10 21.84 -38.79 6.89
N ALA A 11 21.38 -38.85 8.12
CA ALA A 11 21.60 -39.77 9.20
C ALA A 11 23.07 -39.87 9.73
N GLY A 12 23.22 -39.55 11.01
CA GLY A 12 24.37 -39.80 11.87
C GLY A 12 24.33 -38.83 13.05
N LYS A 13 23.82 -39.15 14.13
CA LYS A 13 24.09 -39.86 15.38
C LYS A 13 25.36 -39.41 16.13
N GLU A 14 25.11 -39.24 17.44
CA GLU A 14 25.98 -39.43 18.64
C GLU A 14 26.75 -38.18 19.10
N ASP A 15 26.92 -37.85 20.34
CA ASP A 15 26.68 -38.52 21.64
C ASP A 15 26.78 -37.50 22.80
N ARG A 16 25.96 -37.71 23.84
CA ARG A 16 26.18 -37.79 25.29
C ARG A 16 27.06 -36.81 26.08
N ASN A 17 26.43 -36.41 27.23
CA ASN A 17 26.93 -36.24 28.59
C ASN A 17 27.75 -35.02 28.94
N ALA A 18 27.39 -34.27 29.96
CA ALA A 18 27.46 -34.64 31.38
C ALA A 18 26.74 -33.61 32.26
N ALA A 19 26.15 -34.14 33.30
CA ALA A 19 25.62 -33.42 34.45
C ALA A 19 26.79 -32.93 35.32
N GLU A 20 26.63 -31.78 35.95
CA GLU A 20 27.24 -31.50 37.26
C GLU A 20 26.23 -30.82 38.20
N ASP A 21 26.05 -31.47 39.31
CA ASP A 21 25.30 -31.04 40.49
C ASP A 21 25.95 -29.83 41.15
N ASP A 22 25.16 -28.91 41.70
CA ASP A 22 25.51 -28.16 42.87
C ASP A 22 24.28 -28.01 43.80
N PRO A 23 24.40 -28.52 45.05
CA PRO A 23 23.32 -28.42 46.02
C PRO A 23 23.60 -27.26 46.99
N ARG A 24 22.63 -26.34 47.18
CA ARG A 24 22.37 -25.67 48.49
C ARG A 24 21.37 -24.55 48.40
N GLY A 25 20.37 -24.64 49.27
CA GLY A 25 19.58 -23.49 49.64
C GLY A 25 18.13 -23.83 50.02
N GLN A 26 17.94 -24.38 51.21
CA GLN A 26 16.64 -24.47 51.88
C GLN A 26 16.05 -23.08 52.12
N GLY A 27 14.76 -22.92 51.96
CA GLY A 27 14.07 -21.70 52.39
C GLY A 27 12.58 -21.65 52.02
N GLY A 28 11.73 -22.07 52.98
CA GLY A 28 10.46 -21.38 53.19
C GLY A 28 9.27 -21.72 52.30
N ASN A 29 8.58 -22.77 52.67
CA ASN A 29 7.23 -23.08 52.22
C ASN A 29 6.22 -22.21 53.01
N GLU A 30 5.85 -21.03 52.51
CA GLU A 30 4.68 -20.30 53.01
C GLU A 30 3.46 -20.66 52.18
N ARG A 31 2.60 -21.48 52.77
CA ARG A 31 1.24 -21.78 52.29
C ARG A 31 0.42 -20.50 52.33
N MET A 32 -0.02 -20.04 51.17
CA MET A 32 -1.12 -19.08 51.10
C MET A 32 -2.39 -19.73 51.61
N PRO A 33 -3.22 -19.02 52.39
CA PRO A 33 -4.46 -19.55 52.90
C PRO A 33 -5.46 -19.77 51.78
N SER A 34 -6.10 -20.92 51.77
CA SER A 34 -7.25 -21.26 50.95
C SER A 34 -8.42 -20.32 51.24
N GLU A 35 -8.82 -19.50 50.32
CA GLU A 35 -10.06 -18.73 50.39
C GLU A 35 -11.27 -19.66 50.32
N PRO A 36 -12.33 -19.39 51.11
CA PRO A 36 -13.54 -20.19 51.07
C PRO A 36 -14.29 -19.98 49.77
N GLY A 37 -14.69 -21.07 49.13
CA GLY A 37 -15.53 -21.10 47.94
C GLY A 37 -16.85 -20.36 48.17
N GLY A 38 -16.92 -19.17 47.65
CA GLY A 38 -18.17 -18.46 47.45
C GLY A 38 -18.66 -18.76 46.02
N ASP A 39 -19.76 -19.44 45.93
CA ASP A 39 -20.55 -19.59 44.72
C ASP A 39 -21.00 -18.20 44.26
N GLN A 40 -20.24 -17.60 43.37
CA GLN A 40 -20.65 -16.39 42.64
C GLN A 40 -21.16 -16.77 41.26
N THR A 41 -22.26 -17.49 41.19
CA THR A 41 -23.17 -17.36 40.07
C THR A 41 -23.85 -15.98 40.22
N ARG A 42 -23.09 -14.91 39.91
CA ARG A 42 -23.72 -13.65 39.59
C ARG A 42 -24.44 -13.90 38.26
N ASP A 43 -25.75 -13.86 38.30
CA ASP A 43 -26.60 -13.79 37.14
C ASP A 43 -25.98 -12.78 36.17
N ALA A 44 -25.46 -13.27 35.04
CA ALA A 44 -25.01 -12.42 33.96
C ALA A 44 -26.24 -11.60 33.56
N PRO A 45 -26.16 -10.25 33.47
CA PRO A 45 -27.30 -9.46 33.01
C PRO A 45 -27.76 -10.08 31.70
N GLU A 46 -29.08 -10.30 31.57
CA GLU A 46 -29.71 -10.88 30.37
C GLU A 46 -29.05 -10.27 29.17
N ALA A 47 -28.36 -11.09 28.37
CA ALA A 47 -27.64 -10.66 27.23
C ALA A 47 -28.64 -9.93 26.31
N ARG A 48 -28.50 -8.60 26.22
CA ARG A 48 -29.25 -7.78 25.24
C ARG A 48 -29.27 -8.54 23.94
N ALA A 49 -30.45 -8.76 23.38
CA ALA A 49 -30.72 -9.71 22.33
C ALA A 49 -29.59 -9.70 21.28
N PRO A 50 -28.88 -10.80 21.10
CA PRO A 50 -27.76 -10.83 20.15
C PRO A 50 -28.32 -10.42 18.79
N LEU A 51 -27.62 -9.54 18.06
CA LEU A 51 -27.80 -9.40 16.63
C LEU A 51 -27.68 -10.83 16.08
N ARG A 52 -28.85 -11.45 15.83
CA ARG A 52 -28.87 -12.86 15.45
C ARG A 52 -28.41 -12.90 14.01
N ALA A 53 -27.19 -13.36 13.76
CA ALA A 53 -26.74 -13.71 12.42
C ALA A 53 -27.78 -14.61 11.71
N ALA A 54 -28.55 -15.40 12.46
CA ALA A 54 -29.68 -16.18 12.00
C ALA A 54 -30.87 -15.36 11.45
N GLN A 55 -30.91 -14.03 11.67
CA GLN A 55 -31.95 -13.15 11.12
C GLN A 55 -31.53 -12.46 9.81
N VAL A 56 -30.27 -12.61 9.39
CA VAL A 56 -29.80 -12.09 8.12
C VAL A 56 -30.11 -13.10 7.04
N GLN A 57 -31.07 -12.77 6.19
CA GLN A 57 -31.30 -13.54 4.98
C GLN A 57 -30.20 -13.21 3.98
N ILE A 58 -29.50 -14.23 3.53
CA ILE A 58 -28.45 -14.11 2.53
C ILE A 58 -28.91 -14.81 1.26
N ASP A 59 -29.11 -14.05 0.21
CA ASP A 59 -29.42 -14.59 -1.11
C ASP A 59 -28.10 -14.77 -1.88
N PHE A 60 -27.72 -16.02 -2.12
CA PHE A 60 -26.54 -16.35 -2.91
C PHE A 60 -26.90 -16.39 -4.40
N ARG A 61 -26.16 -15.61 -5.18
CA ARG A 61 -26.20 -15.69 -6.64
C ARG A 61 -24.83 -16.08 -7.15
N GLU A 62 -24.72 -17.28 -7.67
CA GLU A 62 -23.49 -17.70 -8.34
C GLU A 62 -23.31 -16.96 -9.66
N THR A 63 -22.12 -16.46 -9.89
CA THR A 63 -21.70 -15.85 -11.15
C THR A 63 -20.36 -16.43 -11.58
N ALA A 64 -20.08 -16.45 -12.88
CA ALA A 64 -18.76 -16.83 -13.36
C ALA A 64 -17.70 -15.89 -12.77
N PRO A 65 -16.59 -16.42 -12.20
CA PRO A 65 -15.56 -15.58 -11.60
C PRO A 65 -14.80 -14.80 -12.67
N VAL A 66 -14.51 -13.55 -12.37
CA VAL A 66 -13.72 -12.64 -13.22
C VAL A 66 -12.36 -12.42 -12.56
N TYR A 67 -11.30 -12.95 -13.14
CA TYR A 67 -9.92 -12.77 -12.67
C TYR A 67 -9.11 -11.81 -13.54
N ASP A 68 -9.48 -11.65 -14.81
CA ASP A 68 -8.85 -10.67 -15.69
C ASP A 68 -9.54 -9.30 -15.52
N PRO A 69 -8.83 -8.28 -15.01
CA PRO A 69 -9.40 -6.95 -14.83
C PRO A 69 -9.84 -6.30 -16.14
N ALA A 70 -9.28 -6.72 -17.29
CA ALA A 70 -9.66 -6.21 -18.60
C ALA A 70 -11.04 -6.68 -19.06
N SER A 71 -11.46 -7.86 -18.63
CA SER A 71 -12.77 -8.45 -18.95
C SER A 71 -13.87 -8.09 -17.95
N SER A 72 -13.56 -7.36 -16.89
CA SER A 72 -14.51 -7.01 -15.83
C SER A 72 -15.62 -6.07 -16.34
N PRO A 73 -16.91 -6.41 -16.14
CA PRO A 73 -18.00 -5.53 -16.48
C PRO A 73 -18.18 -4.38 -15.46
N THR A 74 -17.57 -4.49 -14.29
CA THR A 74 -17.75 -3.53 -13.20
C THR A 74 -16.52 -2.64 -13.04
N VAL A 75 -16.72 -1.34 -13.22
CA VAL A 75 -15.69 -0.32 -13.06
C VAL A 75 -15.97 0.48 -11.81
N PHE A 76 -15.06 0.44 -10.83
CA PHE A 76 -15.16 1.23 -9.60
C PHE A 76 -14.95 2.72 -9.87
N LYS A 77 -14.01 3.04 -10.77
CA LYS A 77 -13.72 4.41 -11.18
C LYS A 77 -13.03 4.44 -12.53
N SER A 78 -13.36 5.47 -13.30
CA SER A 78 -12.63 5.88 -14.51
C SER A 78 -12.19 7.33 -14.35
N ILE A 79 -11.01 7.66 -14.84
CA ILE A 79 -10.46 9.02 -14.83
C ILE A 79 -9.61 9.23 -16.09
N GLY A 80 -9.69 10.44 -16.67
CA GLY A 80 -8.90 10.84 -17.81
C GLY A 80 -8.19 12.15 -17.59
N ILE A 81 -7.05 12.32 -18.24
CA ILE A 81 -6.29 13.57 -18.34
C ILE A 81 -5.94 13.77 -19.80
N GLU A 82 -6.21 14.97 -20.31
CA GLU A 82 -5.86 15.36 -21.67
C GLU A 82 -5.14 16.72 -21.64
N LYS A 83 -4.06 16.83 -22.41
CA LYS A 83 -3.29 18.04 -22.64
C LYS A 83 -2.90 18.08 -24.12
N GLY A 84 -3.24 19.16 -24.82
CA GLY A 84 -3.07 19.23 -26.28
C GLY A 84 -3.91 18.18 -27.01
N ARG A 85 -3.47 17.79 -28.21
CA ARG A 85 -4.09 16.75 -29.04
C ARG A 85 -3.04 15.71 -29.41
N VAL A 86 -3.24 14.47 -28.96
CA VAL A 86 -2.23 13.41 -29.18
C VAL A 86 -2.07 13.07 -30.66
N GLU A 87 -3.13 13.23 -31.45
CA GLU A 87 -3.09 13.04 -32.91
C GLU A 87 -2.08 13.98 -33.55
N ASP A 88 -2.10 15.26 -33.18
CA ASP A 88 -1.15 16.26 -33.69
C ASP A 88 0.28 15.93 -33.26
N GLY A 89 0.45 15.48 -32.01
CA GLY A 89 1.75 15.05 -31.50
C GLY A 89 2.28 13.79 -32.17
N PHE A 90 1.43 12.83 -32.49
CA PHE A 90 1.83 11.63 -33.27
C PHE A 90 2.19 11.97 -34.72
N ALA A 91 1.55 12.96 -35.32
CA ALA A 91 1.91 13.43 -36.66
C ALA A 91 3.31 14.07 -36.74
N LEU A 92 3.82 14.56 -35.59
CA LEU A 92 5.17 15.13 -35.46
C LEU A 92 6.25 14.09 -35.11
N ALA A 93 5.85 12.84 -34.87
CA ALA A 93 6.77 11.79 -34.45
C ALA A 93 7.53 11.18 -35.64
N ASP A 94 8.83 10.99 -35.49
CA ASP A 94 9.62 10.18 -36.40
C ASP A 94 9.47 8.68 -36.12
N VAL A 95 9.25 8.32 -34.85
CA VAL A 95 9.12 6.94 -34.38
C VAL A 95 8.00 6.86 -33.33
N ILE A 96 7.21 5.80 -33.41
CA ILE A 96 6.22 5.46 -32.38
C ILE A 96 6.72 4.24 -31.62
N VAL A 97 6.81 4.36 -30.30
CA VAL A 97 7.20 3.28 -29.40
C VAL A 97 5.99 2.86 -28.57
N GLU A 98 5.70 1.57 -28.52
CA GLU A 98 4.61 1.01 -27.75
C GLU A 98 5.13 0.00 -26.72
N GLY A 99 4.43 -0.12 -25.59
CA GLY A 99 4.78 -1.09 -24.54
C GLY A 99 3.63 -1.37 -23.60
N GLU A 100 3.56 -2.60 -23.12
CA GLU A 100 2.67 -3.04 -22.05
C GLU A 100 3.50 -3.46 -20.86
N TYR A 101 3.14 -2.97 -19.66
CA TYR A 101 3.84 -3.18 -18.40
C TYR A 101 2.86 -3.75 -17.39
N ARG A 102 3.22 -4.89 -16.78
CA ARG A 102 2.38 -5.59 -15.82
C ARG A 102 3.05 -5.67 -14.47
N MET A 103 2.27 -5.41 -13.43
CA MET A 103 2.68 -5.57 -12.04
C MET A 103 1.67 -6.43 -11.30
N GLY A 104 2.19 -7.34 -10.46
CA GLY A 104 1.38 -8.18 -9.59
C GLY A 104 1.07 -7.54 -8.24
N HIS A 105 0.42 -8.29 -7.38
CA HIS A 105 0.23 -7.95 -5.98
C HIS A 105 1.57 -7.78 -5.26
N GLN A 106 1.61 -6.86 -4.29
CA GLN A 106 2.72 -6.71 -3.38
C GLN A 106 2.20 -6.57 -1.96
N GLU A 107 2.85 -7.29 -1.04
CA GLU A 107 2.58 -7.24 0.39
C GLU A 107 3.32 -6.07 1.04
N GLN A 108 2.68 -5.35 1.99
CA GLN A 108 3.31 -4.26 2.73
C GLN A 108 4.39 -4.75 3.69
N LEU A 109 4.23 -5.95 4.21
CA LEU A 109 5.18 -6.68 5.04
C LEU A 109 5.68 -5.89 6.27
N TYR A 110 4.78 -5.13 6.91
CA TYR A 110 5.06 -4.51 8.21
C TYR A 110 5.35 -5.59 9.27
N ILE A 111 6.28 -5.33 10.20
CA ILE A 111 6.73 -6.32 11.18
C ILE A 111 5.62 -6.64 12.18
N GLU A 112 4.95 -5.64 12.71
CA GLU A 112 3.79 -5.79 13.57
C GLU A 112 2.54 -6.10 12.74
N THR A 113 1.94 -7.28 12.91
CA THR A 113 0.69 -7.68 12.25
C THR A 113 -0.50 -6.83 12.72
N ASN A 114 -1.65 -6.93 12.05
CA ASN A 114 -2.86 -6.26 12.49
C ASN A 114 -3.33 -6.82 13.84
N GLY A 115 -3.71 -5.92 14.73
CA GLY A 115 -4.19 -6.30 16.05
C GLY A 115 -4.96 -5.18 16.73
N VAL A 116 -6.00 -5.56 17.48
CA VAL A 116 -6.84 -4.66 18.26
C VAL A 116 -7.26 -5.29 19.57
N ILE A 117 -7.64 -4.43 20.53
CA ILE A 117 -8.37 -4.79 21.74
C ILE A 117 -9.66 -3.98 21.74
N ALA A 118 -10.81 -4.64 21.78
CA ALA A 118 -12.10 -4.01 21.96
C ALA A 118 -12.59 -4.21 23.38
N VAL A 119 -13.06 -3.13 23.99
CA VAL A 119 -13.59 -3.11 25.37
C VAL A 119 -15.01 -2.59 25.31
N PRO A 120 -15.99 -3.24 26.01
CA PRO A 120 -17.34 -2.68 26.17
C PRO A 120 -17.27 -1.31 26.87
N GLY A 121 -18.20 -0.41 26.52
CA GLY A 121 -18.20 0.97 27.01
C GLY A 121 -17.31 1.92 26.22
N ASN A 122 -17.65 3.19 26.22
CA ASN A 122 -16.89 4.24 25.52
C ASN A 122 -15.82 4.93 26.38
N GLY A 123 -15.58 4.41 27.59
CA GLY A 123 -14.66 4.98 28.57
C GLY A 123 -15.22 6.15 29.37
N VAL A 124 -16.53 6.40 29.29
CA VAL A 124 -17.28 7.28 30.20
C VAL A 124 -17.85 6.43 31.31
N PRO A 125 -17.70 6.80 32.62
CA PRO A 125 -18.31 6.09 33.74
C PRO A 125 -19.82 5.90 33.49
N ASP A 126 -20.33 4.74 33.82
CA ASP A 126 -21.74 4.35 33.73
C ASP A 126 -22.30 4.31 32.30
N ASP A 127 -21.47 4.35 31.26
CA ASP A 127 -21.86 4.22 29.85
C ASP A 127 -21.42 2.87 29.28
N ASP A 128 -22.19 1.83 29.57
CA ASP A 128 -21.93 0.46 29.09
C ASP A 128 -22.41 0.21 27.64
N GLU A 129 -23.10 1.16 27.03
CA GLU A 129 -23.66 0.98 25.70
C GLU A 129 -22.66 1.15 24.56
N GLY A 130 -21.53 1.78 24.84
CA GLY A 130 -20.50 2.09 23.87
C GLY A 130 -19.50 0.97 23.61
N VAL A 131 -18.48 1.32 22.84
CA VAL A 131 -17.30 0.48 22.61
C VAL A 131 -16.05 1.32 22.52
N THR A 132 -14.98 0.87 23.17
CA THR A 132 -13.63 1.43 22.98
C THR A 132 -12.77 0.41 22.27
N VAL A 133 -12.09 0.83 21.18
CA VAL A 133 -11.13 0.00 20.45
C VAL A 133 -9.76 0.62 20.52
N TYR A 134 -8.80 -0.14 21.00
CA TYR A 134 -7.37 0.17 20.98
C TYR A 134 -6.70 -0.64 19.89
N GLY A 135 -5.85 -0.04 19.07
CA GLY A 135 -5.16 -0.79 18.02
C GLY A 135 -4.11 -0.01 17.25
N SER A 136 -3.25 -0.78 16.63
CA SER A 136 -2.27 -0.26 15.67
C SER A 136 -2.97 0.00 14.35
N MET A 137 -3.05 1.28 13.96
CA MET A 137 -3.77 1.71 12.75
C MET A 137 -3.25 3.05 12.23
N GLN A 138 -3.40 3.28 10.92
CA GLN A 138 -2.98 4.54 10.29
C GLN A 138 -4.12 5.58 10.22
N CYS A 139 -5.38 5.10 10.12
CA CYS A 139 -6.56 5.94 9.94
C CYS A 139 -7.65 5.63 10.96
N PRO A 140 -7.53 6.10 12.22
CA PRO A 140 -8.49 5.78 13.29
C PRO A 140 -9.92 6.23 12.96
N TYR A 141 -10.09 7.29 12.17
CA TYR A 141 -11.43 7.74 11.77
C TYR A 141 -12.15 6.80 10.80
N TYR A 142 -11.44 5.98 10.02
CA TYR A 142 -12.05 4.94 9.21
C TYR A 142 -12.65 3.86 10.12
N VAL A 143 -11.89 3.43 11.12
CA VAL A 143 -12.37 2.47 12.12
C VAL A 143 -13.57 3.02 12.88
N HIS A 144 -13.50 4.28 13.33
CA HIS A 144 -14.59 4.94 14.03
C HIS A 144 -15.89 4.94 13.22
N LYS A 145 -15.82 5.40 11.96
CA LYS A 145 -16.98 5.43 11.06
C LYS A 145 -17.55 4.03 10.79
N ALA A 146 -16.65 3.06 10.57
CA ALA A 146 -17.06 1.68 10.31
C ALA A 146 -17.79 1.08 11.52
N LEU A 147 -17.29 1.30 12.74
CA LEU A 147 -17.91 0.81 13.97
C LEU A 147 -19.27 1.48 14.23
N MET A 148 -19.42 2.77 13.96
CA MET A 148 -20.71 3.45 14.08
C MET A 148 -21.78 2.75 13.24
N VAL A 149 -21.47 2.47 11.97
CA VAL A 149 -22.40 1.81 11.03
C VAL A 149 -22.65 0.36 11.44
N LEU A 150 -21.59 -0.39 11.72
CA LEU A 150 -21.65 -1.81 12.07
C LEU A 150 -22.48 -2.07 13.33
N LEU A 151 -22.31 -1.22 14.35
CA LEU A 151 -22.92 -1.41 15.67
C LEU A 151 -24.23 -0.62 15.84
N GLY A 152 -24.60 0.24 14.87
CA GLY A 152 -25.74 1.13 14.97
C GLY A 152 -25.60 2.15 16.10
N LEU A 153 -24.37 2.60 16.41
CA LEU A 153 -24.08 3.50 17.50
C LEU A 153 -23.82 4.94 17.02
N PRO A 154 -24.23 5.95 17.80
CA PRO A 154 -23.82 7.33 17.53
C PRO A 154 -22.31 7.49 17.83
N GLY A 155 -21.70 8.54 17.28
CA GLY A 155 -20.24 8.71 17.31
C GLY A 155 -19.63 8.90 18.69
N ASP A 156 -20.38 9.45 19.63
CA ASP A 156 -19.98 9.63 21.04
C ASP A 156 -19.95 8.31 21.84
N LYS A 157 -20.65 7.27 21.36
CA LYS A 157 -20.61 5.92 21.92
C LYS A 157 -19.49 5.04 21.37
N VAL A 158 -18.76 5.51 20.37
CA VAL A 158 -17.62 4.79 19.77
C VAL A 158 -16.34 5.55 20.04
N ARG A 159 -15.40 4.93 20.73
CA ARG A 159 -14.08 5.47 20.98
C ARG A 159 -13.01 4.64 20.29
N VAL A 160 -12.15 5.27 19.52
CA VAL A 160 -11.00 4.61 18.88
C VAL A 160 -9.72 5.27 19.37
N VAL A 161 -8.83 4.45 19.91
CA VAL A 161 -7.53 4.86 20.44
C VAL A 161 -6.44 4.23 19.58
N GLN A 162 -5.79 5.05 18.78
CA GLN A 162 -4.61 4.62 18.04
C GLN A 162 -3.45 4.41 19.01
N THR A 163 -2.91 3.21 19.03
CA THR A 163 -1.71 2.87 19.78
C THR A 163 -0.46 3.13 18.93
N GLU A 164 0.72 2.94 19.50
CA GLU A 164 1.95 2.94 18.73
C GLU A 164 1.87 1.92 17.61
N THR A 165 2.33 2.32 16.41
CA THR A 165 2.19 1.52 15.20
C THR A 165 3.55 0.99 14.76
N GLY A 166 3.73 -0.32 14.82
CA GLY A 166 4.93 -1.04 14.42
C GLY A 166 5.08 -1.25 12.91
N GLY A 167 4.76 -0.21 12.14
CA GLY A 167 4.71 -0.18 10.69
C GLY A 167 3.30 -0.39 10.13
N GLY A 168 3.09 0.09 8.91
CA GLY A 168 1.79 -0.04 8.24
C GLY A 168 1.95 0.07 6.72
N PHE A 169 2.69 1.06 6.22
CA PHE A 169 2.98 1.26 4.80
C PHE A 169 1.73 1.26 3.91
N GLY A 170 0.57 1.65 4.47
CA GLY A 170 -0.74 1.58 3.83
C GLY A 170 -1.59 0.38 4.24
N GLY A 171 -1.02 -0.72 4.72
CA GLY A 171 -1.76 -1.93 5.09
C GLY A 171 -2.57 -1.81 6.39
N LYS A 172 -2.45 -0.70 7.10
CA LYS A 172 -3.24 -0.38 8.29
C LYS A 172 -4.08 0.90 8.12
N GLU A 173 -4.46 1.22 6.89
CA GLU A 173 -5.37 2.35 6.63
C GLU A 173 -6.83 1.92 6.77
N GLU A 174 -7.39 1.18 5.80
CA GLU A 174 -8.80 0.76 5.81
C GLU A 174 -9.02 -0.57 6.52
N TYR A 175 -8.07 -1.50 6.43
CA TYR A 175 -8.22 -2.87 6.90
C TYR A 175 -8.46 -3.00 8.42
N PRO A 176 -7.87 -2.17 9.30
CA PRO A 176 -8.16 -2.22 10.73
C PRO A 176 -9.65 -2.11 11.08
N SER A 177 -10.48 -1.55 10.19
CA SER A 177 -11.93 -1.52 10.36
C SER A 177 -12.55 -2.92 10.42
N MET A 178 -12.01 -3.88 9.69
CA MET A 178 -12.51 -5.27 9.66
C MET A 178 -12.20 -5.98 10.98
N ILE A 179 -10.94 -6.00 11.39
CA ILE A 179 -10.52 -6.67 12.62
C ILE A 179 -11.13 -5.99 13.87
N ALA A 180 -11.26 -4.66 13.85
CA ALA A 180 -11.93 -3.90 14.91
C ALA A 180 -13.43 -4.23 14.98
N GLY A 181 -14.08 -4.40 13.84
CA GLY A 181 -15.48 -4.82 13.76
C GLY A 181 -15.70 -6.19 14.42
N HIS A 182 -14.87 -7.17 14.07
CA HIS A 182 -14.95 -8.51 14.66
C HIS A 182 -14.73 -8.47 16.18
N ALA A 183 -13.68 -7.79 16.64
CA ALA A 183 -13.38 -7.68 18.07
C ALA A 183 -14.48 -6.94 18.85
N ALA A 184 -15.03 -5.86 18.28
CA ALA A 184 -16.09 -5.07 18.90
C ALA A 184 -17.41 -5.85 19.02
N LEU A 185 -17.80 -6.62 17.99
CA LEU A 185 -18.97 -7.49 18.05
C LEU A 185 -18.82 -8.56 19.12
N LEU A 186 -17.65 -9.20 19.22
CA LEU A 186 -17.34 -10.20 20.23
C LEU A 186 -17.32 -9.60 21.63
N ALA A 187 -16.73 -8.41 21.82
CA ALA A 187 -16.70 -7.72 23.10
C ALA A 187 -18.11 -7.37 23.59
N ARG A 188 -18.96 -6.83 22.72
CA ARG A 188 -20.37 -6.56 23.07
C ARG A 188 -21.15 -7.82 23.38
N LYS A 189 -20.93 -8.90 22.64
CA LYS A 189 -21.62 -10.18 22.86
C LYS A 189 -21.22 -10.85 24.16
N SER A 190 -19.93 -10.79 24.53
CA SER A 190 -19.40 -11.42 25.72
C SER A 190 -19.51 -10.54 26.98
N GLY A 191 -19.71 -9.22 26.83
CA GLY A 191 -19.61 -8.26 27.95
C GLY A 191 -18.19 -8.11 28.50
N ARG A 192 -17.16 -8.59 27.79
CA ARG A 192 -15.75 -8.63 28.22
C ARG A 192 -14.82 -8.03 27.18
N PRO A 193 -13.64 -7.53 27.59
CA PRO A 193 -12.61 -7.15 26.62
C PRO A 193 -12.21 -8.31 25.71
N VAL A 194 -12.06 -8.03 24.43
CA VAL A 194 -11.64 -9.00 23.41
C VAL A 194 -10.39 -8.50 22.73
N LYS A 195 -9.33 -9.29 22.76
CA LYS A 195 -8.09 -9.09 22.03
C LYS A 195 -8.09 -9.98 20.79
N LEU A 196 -7.89 -9.40 19.61
CA LEU A 196 -7.77 -10.10 18.35
C LEU A 196 -6.50 -9.62 17.65
N ILE A 197 -5.58 -10.54 17.41
CA ILE A 197 -4.30 -10.27 16.75
C ILE A 197 -4.10 -11.34 15.71
N TYR A 198 -3.80 -10.93 14.47
CA TYR A 198 -3.46 -11.86 13.41
C TYR A 198 -2.04 -12.40 13.59
N ASP A 199 -1.84 -13.67 13.29
CA ASP A 199 -0.51 -14.16 13.00
C ASP A 199 -0.04 -13.67 11.62
N ARG A 200 1.20 -14.00 11.24
CA ARG A 200 1.74 -13.53 9.96
C ARG A 200 1.01 -14.14 8.76
N VAL A 201 0.58 -15.38 8.85
CA VAL A 201 -0.11 -16.07 7.76
C VAL A 201 -1.51 -15.50 7.56
N GLU A 202 -2.25 -15.32 8.65
CA GLU A 202 -3.57 -14.65 8.62
C GLU A 202 -3.48 -13.23 8.06
N ASP A 203 -2.49 -12.46 8.51
CA ASP A 203 -2.29 -11.08 8.06
C ASP A 203 -2.03 -11.04 6.55
N MET A 204 -1.15 -11.92 6.04
CA MET A 204 -0.84 -11.98 4.62
C MET A 204 -2.02 -12.47 3.75
N ILE A 205 -2.87 -13.33 4.26
CA ILE A 205 -4.01 -13.88 3.51
C ILE A 205 -5.19 -12.91 3.54
N ALA A 206 -5.48 -12.32 4.71
CA ALA A 206 -6.71 -11.57 4.95
C ALA A 206 -6.64 -10.09 4.53
N THR A 207 -5.44 -9.47 4.60
CA THR A 207 -5.32 -8.02 4.41
C THR A 207 -5.21 -7.60 2.95
N THR A 208 -5.48 -6.32 2.69
CA THR A 208 -5.39 -5.74 1.35
C THR A 208 -3.94 -5.67 0.84
N LYS A 209 -3.77 -5.75 -0.48
CA LYS A 209 -2.47 -5.74 -1.16
C LYS A 209 -2.36 -4.53 -2.09
N ARG A 210 -1.16 -4.30 -2.65
CA ARG A 210 -1.01 -3.35 -3.76
C ARG A 210 -1.85 -3.82 -4.95
N HIS A 211 -2.59 -2.91 -5.55
CA HIS A 211 -3.33 -3.16 -6.78
C HIS A 211 -2.40 -3.68 -7.88
N PRO A 212 -2.64 -4.84 -8.46
CA PRO A 212 -2.06 -5.22 -9.73
C PRO A 212 -2.44 -4.20 -10.80
N ALA A 213 -1.57 -3.99 -11.77
CA ALA A 213 -1.85 -3.05 -12.84
C ALA A 213 -1.32 -3.53 -14.19
N ILE A 214 -2.05 -3.20 -15.23
CA ILE A 214 -1.65 -3.33 -16.63
C ILE A 214 -1.62 -1.93 -17.21
N ILE A 215 -0.44 -1.49 -17.65
CA ILE A 215 -0.25 -0.13 -18.14
C ILE A 215 0.31 -0.20 -19.55
N ARG A 216 -0.42 0.38 -20.51
CA ARG A 216 -0.03 0.47 -21.91
C ARG A 216 0.42 1.88 -22.20
N HIS A 217 1.57 1.99 -22.83
CA HIS A 217 2.12 3.23 -23.35
C HIS A 217 2.19 3.17 -24.86
N LYS A 218 1.80 4.28 -25.49
CA LYS A 218 2.10 4.60 -26.88
C LYS A 218 2.69 6.00 -26.93
N THR A 219 3.92 6.13 -27.43
CA THR A 219 4.66 7.39 -27.36
C THR A 219 5.26 7.72 -28.72
N GLY A 220 4.97 8.92 -29.20
CA GLY A 220 5.62 9.51 -30.37
C GLY A 220 6.90 10.21 -29.94
N VAL A 221 7.98 9.97 -30.67
CA VAL A 221 9.29 10.58 -30.42
C VAL A 221 9.97 11.02 -31.71
N THR A 222 10.75 12.09 -31.60
CA THR A 222 11.68 12.48 -32.70
C THR A 222 12.96 11.63 -32.62
N ARG A 223 13.74 11.57 -33.69
CA ARG A 223 15.00 10.80 -33.73
C ARG A 223 16.05 11.28 -32.73
N ASP A 224 16.00 12.53 -32.31
CA ASP A 224 16.86 13.08 -31.28
C ASP A 224 16.37 12.76 -29.84
N GLY A 225 15.22 12.06 -29.70
CA GLY A 225 14.68 11.56 -28.44
C GLY A 225 13.70 12.48 -27.71
N ARG A 226 13.15 13.51 -28.38
CA ARG A 226 12.11 14.39 -27.82
C ARG A 226 10.74 13.72 -27.89
N LEU A 227 9.98 13.76 -26.79
CA LEU A 227 8.59 13.30 -26.77
C LEU A 227 7.70 14.28 -27.52
N THR A 228 6.91 13.77 -28.45
CA THR A 228 5.93 14.55 -29.24
C THR A 228 4.50 14.25 -28.84
N ALA A 229 4.20 12.99 -28.49
CA ALA A 229 2.91 12.55 -27.97
C ALA A 229 3.09 11.46 -26.91
N VAL A 230 2.21 11.42 -25.93
CA VAL A 230 2.16 10.35 -24.91
C VAL A 230 0.71 9.92 -24.72
N GLU A 231 0.40 8.68 -25.01
CA GLU A 231 -0.89 8.05 -24.73
C GLU A 231 -0.68 6.89 -23.73
N ILE A 232 -1.48 6.89 -22.67
CA ILE A 232 -1.37 5.91 -21.59
C ILE A 232 -2.75 5.36 -21.26
N ASP A 233 -2.88 4.03 -21.24
CA ASP A 233 -4.05 3.32 -20.69
C ASP A 233 -3.61 2.53 -19.46
N ALA A 234 -4.16 2.88 -18.29
CA ALA A 234 -3.81 2.32 -17.00
C ALA A 234 -5.00 1.57 -16.41
N LEU A 235 -4.89 0.26 -16.31
CA LEU A 235 -5.89 -0.62 -15.72
C LEU A 235 -5.40 -1.16 -14.40
N PHE A 236 -6.18 -0.89 -13.33
CA PHE A 236 -5.90 -1.35 -11.96
C PHE A 236 -6.91 -2.40 -11.55
N ASP A 237 -6.44 -3.53 -11.03
CA ASP A 237 -7.28 -4.53 -10.41
C ASP A 237 -7.62 -4.13 -8.98
N GLY A 238 -8.90 -3.86 -8.71
CA GLY A 238 -9.38 -3.48 -7.36
C GLY A 238 -9.70 -4.66 -6.47
N GLY A 239 -9.79 -5.86 -7.03
CA GLY A 239 -10.28 -7.04 -6.31
C GLY A 239 -11.80 -7.01 -6.11
N ALA A 240 -12.29 -7.82 -5.18
CA ALA A 240 -13.71 -8.03 -4.94
C ALA A 240 -14.45 -6.81 -4.35
N TYR A 241 -13.73 -5.90 -3.70
CA TYR A 241 -14.30 -4.71 -3.06
C TYR A 241 -13.52 -3.45 -3.43
N ALA A 242 -14.23 -2.34 -3.55
CA ALA A 242 -13.66 -1.06 -3.99
C ALA A 242 -12.57 -0.51 -3.07
N THR A 243 -12.64 -0.72 -1.77
CA THR A 243 -11.71 -0.19 -0.77
C THR A 243 -11.25 1.25 -1.09
N LEU A 244 -9.94 1.48 -1.25
CA LEU A 244 -9.35 2.76 -1.67
C LEU A 244 -8.99 2.82 -3.16
N SER A 245 -9.48 1.88 -3.98
CA SER A 245 -9.14 1.75 -5.41
C SER A 245 -9.35 3.06 -6.19
N ALA A 246 -10.41 3.80 -5.87
CA ALA A 246 -10.72 5.06 -6.55
C ALA A 246 -9.65 6.14 -6.35
N VAL A 247 -9.05 6.19 -5.15
CA VAL A 247 -8.02 7.19 -4.80
C VAL A 247 -6.65 6.74 -5.30
N VAL A 248 -6.36 5.44 -5.18
CA VAL A 248 -5.14 4.81 -5.74
C VAL A 248 -5.07 5.05 -7.24
N LEU A 249 -6.16 4.83 -7.97
CA LEU A 249 -6.24 5.13 -9.40
C LEU A 249 -5.96 6.60 -9.70
N SER A 250 -6.58 7.52 -8.94
CA SER A 250 -6.39 8.96 -9.16
C SER A 250 -4.93 9.37 -9.05
N ARG A 251 -4.25 8.91 -8.01
CA ARG A 251 -2.82 9.18 -7.83
C ARG A 251 -1.97 8.52 -8.93
N GLY A 252 -2.27 7.29 -9.31
CA GLY A 252 -1.60 6.61 -10.41
C GLY A 252 -1.70 7.41 -11.70
N VAL A 253 -2.89 7.86 -12.09
CA VAL A 253 -3.14 8.61 -13.33
C VAL A 253 -2.46 9.98 -13.31
N ILE A 254 -2.51 10.72 -12.19
CA ILE A 254 -1.86 12.03 -12.08
C ILE A 254 -0.34 11.95 -12.30
N HIS A 255 0.28 10.83 -11.91
CA HIS A 255 1.73 10.65 -12.00
C HIS A 255 2.18 9.82 -13.23
N ALA A 256 1.25 9.38 -14.09
CA ALA A 256 1.53 8.41 -15.14
C ALA A 256 2.51 8.90 -16.21
N SER A 257 2.53 10.21 -16.49
CA SER A 257 3.47 10.80 -17.47
C SER A 257 4.90 10.96 -16.93
N GLY A 258 5.14 10.69 -15.64
CA GLY A 258 6.43 10.91 -15.01
C GLY A 258 6.85 12.39 -14.96
N PRO A 259 8.13 12.67 -14.64
CA PRO A 259 8.68 14.02 -14.60
C PRO A 259 9.10 14.54 -15.98
N TYR A 260 8.33 14.21 -17.02
CA TYR A 260 8.67 14.51 -18.40
C TYR A 260 7.71 15.52 -19.02
N ARG A 261 8.27 16.44 -19.82
CA ARG A 261 7.51 17.38 -20.61
C ARG A 261 7.04 16.76 -21.92
N CYS A 262 5.79 16.95 -22.21
CA CYS A 262 5.18 16.67 -23.51
C CYS A 262 3.98 17.60 -23.65
N ASP A 263 3.74 18.09 -24.86
CA ASP A 263 2.63 19.03 -25.09
C ASP A 263 1.34 18.32 -25.47
N HIS A 264 1.44 17.08 -25.89
CA HIS A 264 0.30 16.26 -26.31
C HIS A 264 0.25 14.97 -25.48
N ILE A 265 -0.64 14.95 -24.48
CA ILE A 265 -0.77 13.85 -23.51
C ILE A 265 -2.23 13.43 -23.42
N ARG A 266 -2.48 12.13 -23.48
CA ARG A 266 -3.76 11.50 -23.14
C ARG A 266 -3.51 10.37 -22.17
N ILE A 267 -4.11 10.44 -21.01
CA ILE A 267 -4.05 9.37 -20.00
C ILE A 267 -5.46 8.93 -19.68
N ARG A 268 -5.72 7.64 -19.77
CA ARG A 268 -6.96 7.00 -19.30
C ARG A 268 -6.63 6.01 -18.23
N GLY A 269 -7.41 6.01 -17.17
CA GLY A 269 -7.25 5.07 -16.07
C GLY A 269 -8.58 4.47 -15.66
N ARG A 270 -8.59 3.19 -15.33
CA ARG A 270 -9.74 2.46 -14.80
C ARG A 270 -9.31 1.58 -13.65
N ALA A 271 -10.14 1.54 -12.60
CA ALA A 271 -10.05 0.54 -11.55
C ALA A 271 -11.29 -0.36 -11.66
N THR A 272 -11.09 -1.66 -11.78
CA THR A 272 -12.17 -2.63 -12.03
C THR A 272 -12.27 -3.65 -10.92
N MET A 273 -13.47 -4.21 -10.76
CA MET A 273 -13.75 -5.29 -9.82
C MET A 273 -13.33 -6.62 -10.41
N THR A 274 -12.71 -7.48 -9.58
CA THR A 274 -12.45 -8.88 -9.92
C THR A 274 -12.80 -9.78 -8.75
N ASN A 275 -12.68 -11.09 -8.91
CA ASN A 275 -12.85 -12.06 -7.83
C ASN A 275 -11.54 -12.37 -7.09
N THR A 276 -10.52 -11.52 -7.23
CA THR A 276 -9.32 -11.58 -6.41
C THR A 276 -9.56 -10.98 -5.03
N PRO A 277 -8.71 -11.24 -4.02
CA PRO A 277 -8.77 -10.54 -2.74
C PRO A 277 -8.77 -9.02 -2.93
N PRO A 278 -9.42 -8.25 -2.04
CA PRO A 278 -9.47 -6.79 -2.14
C PRO A 278 -8.07 -6.17 -2.16
N ASN A 279 -7.85 -5.20 -3.03
CA ASN A 279 -6.65 -4.41 -3.07
C ASN A 279 -6.87 -3.08 -2.36
N GLY A 280 -5.84 -2.54 -1.69
CA GLY A 280 -5.95 -1.35 -0.87
C GLY A 280 -4.71 -0.45 -0.94
N ALA A 281 -4.53 0.33 0.11
CA ALA A 281 -3.41 1.23 0.22
C ALA A 281 -2.08 0.49 0.32
N PHE A 282 -1.10 0.97 -0.41
CA PHE A 282 0.30 0.62 -0.22
C PHE A 282 1.18 1.81 -0.62
N ARG A 283 2.26 2.02 0.11
CA ARG A 283 3.21 3.13 -0.02
C ARG A 283 3.42 3.57 -1.46
N GLY A 284 3.18 4.87 -1.73
CA GLY A 284 3.19 5.45 -3.07
C GLY A 284 1.81 5.46 -3.75
N PHE A 285 0.84 4.63 -3.31
CA PHE A 285 -0.59 4.75 -3.53
C PHE A 285 -1.01 4.92 -5.00
N GLY A 286 -0.56 4.01 -5.88
CA GLY A 286 -0.83 4.04 -7.33
C GLY A 286 0.30 4.64 -8.17
N ALA A 287 1.05 5.61 -7.64
CA ALA A 287 2.20 6.16 -8.35
C ALA A 287 3.30 5.13 -8.67
N PRO A 288 3.66 4.17 -7.80
CA PRO A 288 4.69 3.18 -8.14
C PRO A 288 4.37 2.38 -9.39
N GLN A 289 3.11 2.04 -9.63
CA GLN A 289 2.69 1.28 -10.80
C GLN A 289 2.94 2.06 -12.09
N THR A 290 2.48 3.30 -12.14
CA THR A 290 2.63 4.14 -13.33
C THR A 290 4.05 4.65 -13.52
N GLN A 291 4.78 4.93 -12.43
CA GLN A 291 6.18 5.34 -12.49
C GLN A 291 7.10 4.20 -12.97
N PHE A 292 6.85 2.97 -12.53
CA PHE A 292 7.55 1.81 -13.07
C PHE A 292 7.35 1.71 -14.59
N ALA A 293 6.09 1.81 -15.04
CA ALA A 293 5.76 1.67 -16.45
C ALA A 293 6.44 2.76 -17.30
N VAL A 294 6.33 4.04 -16.91
CA VAL A 294 6.92 5.14 -17.68
C VAL A 294 8.45 5.07 -17.69
N GLU A 295 9.08 4.68 -16.59
CA GLU A 295 10.54 4.63 -16.52
C GLU A 295 11.13 3.47 -17.36
N VAL A 296 10.49 2.30 -17.35
CA VAL A 296 10.87 1.21 -18.25
C VAL A 296 10.58 1.57 -19.70
N HIS A 297 9.49 2.31 -19.96
CA HIS A 297 9.18 2.79 -21.31
C HIS A 297 10.20 3.80 -21.82
N MET A 298 10.72 4.69 -20.97
CA MET A 298 11.81 5.61 -21.32
C MET A 298 13.10 4.88 -21.68
N ASP A 299 13.40 3.77 -21.01
CA ASP A 299 14.55 2.91 -21.40
C ASP A 299 14.31 2.23 -22.74
N ARG A 300 13.08 1.75 -23.00
CA ARG A 300 12.69 1.17 -24.30
C ARG A 300 12.78 2.18 -25.44
N ILE A 301 12.37 3.43 -25.21
CA ILE A 301 12.55 4.54 -26.19
C ILE A 301 14.04 4.73 -26.47
N ALA A 302 14.86 4.81 -25.42
CA ALA A 302 16.30 4.98 -25.60
C ALA A 302 16.95 3.84 -26.40
N GLU A 303 16.55 2.60 -26.14
CA GLU A 303 17.01 1.42 -26.85
C GLU A 303 16.57 1.44 -28.32
N THR A 304 15.30 1.73 -28.59
CA THR A 304 14.74 1.83 -29.95
C THR A 304 15.46 2.87 -30.81
N LEU A 305 15.85 3.99 -30.19
CA LEU A 305 16.56 5.08 -30.88
C LEU A 305 18.09 4.92 -30.87
N GLY A 306 18.64 3.93 -30.17
CA GLY A 306 20.10 3.79 -29.98
C GLY A 306 20.72 4.92 -29.15
N LEU A 307 19.93 5.57 -28.27
CA LEU A 307 20.36 6.70 -27.44
C LEU A 307 20.74 6.28 -26.01
N ASP A 308 21.60 7.09 -25.37
CA ASP A 308 21.83 6.95 -23.92
C ASP A 308 20.53 7.22 -23.15
N PRO A 309 20.06 6.31 -22.27
CA PRO A 309 18.84 6.50 -21.50
C PRO A 309 18.88 7.72 -20.57
N VAL A 310 20.06 8.15 -20.13
CA VAL A 310 20.21 9.42 -19.40
C VAL A 310 19.93 10.59 -20.33
N ARG A 311 20.43 10.52 -21.58
CA ARG A 311 20.22 11.58 -22.58
C ARG A 311 18.76 11.79 -22.92
N VAL A 312 18.00 10.71 -23.12
CA VAL A 312 16.55 10.78 -23.39
C VAL A 312 15.81 11.44 -22.22
N ARG A 313 16.17 11.08 -20.96
CA ARG A 313 15.59 11.72 -19.78
C ARG A 313 15.97 13.18 -19.63
N GLU A 314 17.23 13.57 -19.91
CA GLU A 314 17.69 14.97 -19.85
C GLU A 314 16.98 15.88 -20.86
N ILE A 315 16.71 15.37 -22.07
CA ILE A 315 15.99 16.11 -23.11
C ILE A 315 14.56 16.43 -22.65
N ASN A 316 13.92 15.45 -22.02
CA ASN A 316 12.49 15.50 -21.70
C ASN A 316 12.19 15.91 -20.25
N ALA A 317 13.19 16.03 -19.36
CA ALA A 317 12.94 16.42 -17.97
C ALA A 317 12.20 17.75 -17.87
N LEU A 318 11.23 17.83 -16.98
CA LEU A 318 10.49 19.04 -16.66
C LEU A 318 11.44 20.16 -16.18
N ARG A 319 11.11 21.40 -16.56
CA ARG A 319 11.88 22.62 -16.29
C ARG A 319 10.97 23.72 -15.75
N PRO A 320 11.54 24.77 -15.14
CA PRO A 320 10.79 25.98 -14.83
C PRO A 320 10.04 26.53 -16.05
N GLY A 321 8.77 26.83 -15.89
CA GLY A 321 7.90 27.31 -16.94
C GLY A 321 7.14 26.24 -17.72
N ASP A 322 7.57 24.97 -17.66
CA ASP A 322 6.82 23.85 -18.25
C ASP A 322 5.50 23.63 -17.50
N THR A 323 4.58 22.90 -18.13
CA THR A 323 3.33 22.44 -17.52
C THR A 323 3.30 20.94 -17.39
N THR A 324 2.80 20.45 -16.24
CA THR A 324 2.53 19.04 -16.01
C THR A 324 1.38 18.54 -16.90
N ALA A 325 1.14 17.22 -16.91
CA ALA A 325 -0.03 16.65 -17.61
C ALA A 325 -1.36 17.20 -17.07
N THR A 326 -1.41 17.59 -15.79
CA THR A 326 -2.60 18.18 -15.15
C THR A 326 -2.73 19.69 -15.35
N GLY A 327 -1.85 20.32 -16.14
CA GLY A 327 -1.89 21.75 -16.42
C GLY A 327 -1.22 22.65 -15.38
N GLN A 328 -0.62 22.11 -14.33
CA GLN A 328 0.12 22.88 -13.35
C GLN A 328 1.37 23.50 -13.98
N ARG A 329 1.49 24.81 -13.99
CA ARG A 329 2.70 25.51 -14.41
C ARG A 329 3.76 25.45 -13.32
N LEU A 330 4.97 25.00 -13.67
CA LEU A 330 6.06 24.82 -12.74
C LEU A 330 6.83 26.13 -12.49
N GLY A 331 7.13 26.39 -11.23
CA GLY A 331 7.88 27.56 -10.78
C GLY A 331 9.39 27.42 -10.98
N LYS A 332 10.12 28.43 -10.49
CA LYS A 332 11.60 28.50 -10.56
C LYS A 332 12.28 27.39 -9.74
N ASP A 333 11.57 26.82 -8.80
CA ASP A 333 11.96 25.72 -7.90
C ASP A 333 11.92 24.33 -8.56
N CYS A 334 11.44 24.22 -9.79
CA CYS A 334 11.46 22.96 -10.53
C CYS A 334 12.89 22.49 -10.80
N SER A 335 13.33 21.49 -10.04
CA SER A 335 14.70 20.98 -10.03
C SER A 335 14.87 19.60 -10.69
N ALA A 336 13.86 19.07 -11.40
CA ALA A 336 13.86 17.71 -11.94
C ALA A 336 15.13 17.39 -12.76
N LEU A 337 15.51 18.27 -13.70
CA LEU A 337 16.73 18.09 -14.50
C LEU A 337 18.00 18.18 -13.64
N GLN A 338 18.05 19.08 -12.67
CA GLN A 338 19.21 19.27 -11.78
C GLN A 338 19.44 18.02 -10.91
N VAL A 339 18.37 17.51 -10.32
CA VAL A 339 18.44 16.29 -9.48
C VAL A 339 18.89 15.09 -10.31
N LEU A 340 18.35 14.92 -11.53
CA LEU A 340 18.77 13.87 -12.45
C LEU A 340 20.26 13.95 -12.74
N ARG A 341 20.78 15.12 -13.12
CA ARG A 341 22.20 15.33 -13.44
C ARG A 341 23.11 15.08 -12.24
N GLU A 342 22.70 15.55 -11.07
CA GLU A 342 23.47 15.36 -9.84
C GLU A 342 23.51 13.88 -9.44
N ALA A 343 22.42 13.14 -9.56
CA ALA A 343 22.38 11.70 -9.33
C ALA A 343 23.32 10.94 -10.28
N VAL A 344 23.29 11.28 -11.56
CA VAL A 344 24.19 10.70 -12.58
C VAL A 344 25.66 10.96 -12.25
N LYS A 345 26.00 12.19 -11.84
CA LYS A 345 27.36 12.61 -11.47
C LYS A 345 27.85 11.89 -10.22
N ARG A 346 27.08 11.97 -9.10
CA ARG A 346 27.48 11.37 -7.80
C ARG A 346 27.67 9.86 -7.86
N THR A 347 26.93 9.20 -8.75
CA THR A 347 26.98 7.74 -8.85
C THR A 347 27.90 7.23 -9.95
N ASP A 348 28.59 8.09 -10.69
CA ASP A 348 29.33 7.74 -11.90
C ASP A 348 28.52 6.85 -12.85
N PHE A 349 27.21 7.14 -12.97
CA PHE A 349 26.23 6.24 -13.58
C PHE A 349 26.67 5.74 -14.96
N ARG A 350 27.03 6.65 -15.86
CA ARG A 350 27.39 6.30 -17.25
C ARG A 350 28.63 5.41 -17.33
N LYS A 351 29.67 5.71 -16.53
CA LYS A 351 30.92 4.92 -16.46
C LYS A 351 30.64 3.51 -15.95
N ARG A 352 29.93 3.41 -14.85
CA ARG A 352 29.63 2.13 -14.20
C ARG A 352 28.66 1.28 -15.04
N ARG A 353 27.66 1.89 -15.70
CA ARG A 353 26.75 1.17 -16.61
C ARG A 353 27.50 0.56 -17.78
N ARG A 354 28.43 1.32 -18.42
CA ARG A 354 29.28 0.80 -19.50
C ARG A 354 30.19 -0.34 -19.03
N ALA A 355 30.81 -0.21 -17.88
CA ALA A 355 31.62 -1.27 -17.30
C ALA A 355 30.84 -2.56 -17.04
N LEU A 356 29.61 -2.45 -16.51
CA LEU A 356 28.73 -3.60 -16.30
C LEU A 356 28.29 -4.24 -17.63
N ALA A 357 27.94 -3.44 -18.64
CA ALA A 357 27.60 -3.97 -19.96
C ALA A 357 28.76 -4.75 -20.60
N ALA A 358 30.00 -4.25 -20.45
CA ALA A 358 31.18 -4.96 -20.89
C ALA A 358 31.45 -6.24 -20.09
N SER A 359 31.16 -6.24 -18.79
CA SER A 359 31.36 -7.41 -17.91
C SER A 359 30.30 -8.51 -18.07
N ASN A 360 29.14 -8.18 -18.62
CA ASN A 360 28.06 -9.14 -18.86
C ASN A 360 28.18 -9.87 -20.21
N GLY A 361 29.28 -9.73 -20.93
CA GLY A 361 29.50 -10.39 -22.22
C GLY A 361 29.65 -11.92 -22.12
N PRO A 362 29.50 -12.65 -23.25
CA PRO A 362 29.48 -14.12 -23.27
C PRO A 362 30.79 -14.80 -22.84
N ALA A 363 31.86 -14.04 -22.62
CA ALA A 363 33.22 -14.57 -22.31
C ALA A 363 33.50 -14.80 -20.83
N GLN A 364 32.57 -14.60 -19.90
CA GLN A 364 32.84 -14.81 -18.48
C GLN A 364 32.66 -16.30 -18.08
N ALA A 365 33.77 -17.04 -18.14
CA ALA A 365 33.91 -18.33 -17.50
C ALA A 365 34.23 -18.11 -16.01
N GLY A 366 33.27 -18.31 -15.11
CA GLY A 366 33.45 -18.22 -13.66
C GLY A 366 32.29 -18.83 -12.89
N PRO A 367 32.40 -19.01 -11.56
CA PRO A 367 31.35 -19.64 -10.75
C PRO A 367 30.01 -18.88 -10.74
N HIS A 368 29.95 -17.68 -11.30
CA HIS A 368 28.74 -16.84 -11.41
C HIS A 368 28.20 -16.74 -12.85
N ARG A 369 28.37 -17.77 -13.65
CA ARG A 369 27.92 -17.83 -15.07
C ARG A 369 26.47 -17.40 -15.34
N ASN A 370 25.60 -17.47 -14.33
CA ASN A 370 24.17 -17.16 -14.45
C ASN A 370 23.80 -15.81 -13.83
N THR A 371 24.76 -14.97 -13.48
CA THR A 371 24.49 -13.69 -12.82
C THR A 371 24.78 -12.52 -13.77
N VAL A 372 23.75 -11.73 -14.07
CA VAL A 372 23.85 -10.47 -14.81
C VAL A 372 23.70 -9.31 -13.83
N ARG A 373 24.61 -8.34 -13.92
CA ARG A 373 24.55 -7.11 -13.13
C ARG A 373 24.04 -5.96 -13.97
N GLY A 374 23.01 -5.27 -13.49
CA GLY A 374 22.43 -4.10 -14.13
C GLY A 374 22.52 -2.86 -13.27
N ARG A 375 22.36 -1.71 -13.91
CA ARG A 375 22.22 -0.43 -13.24
C ARG A 375 21.13 0.39 -13.93
N GLY A 376 20.08 0.71 -13.18
CA GLY A 376 18.96 1.54 -13.61
C GLY A 376 19.04 2.94 -13.04
N LEU A 377 18.38 3.88 -13.70
CA LEU A 377 18.15 5.25 -13.27
C LEU A 377 16.69 5.58 -13.49
N SER A 378 16.01 6.05 -12.45
CA SER A 378 14.59 6.38 -12.48
C SER A 378 14.38 7.70 -11.74
N PRO A 379 14.19 8.82 -12.42
CA PRO A 379 13.66 10.02 -11.81
C PRO A 379 12.15 9.87 -11.60
N PHE A 380 11.66 10.31 -10.46
CA PHE A 380 10.23 10.34 -10.21
C PHE A 380 9.80 11.64 -9.54
N CYS A 381 8.55 12.00 -9.70
CA CYS A 381 7.93 13.07 -8.95
C CYS A 381 6.75 12.52 -8.15
N LEU A 382 6.58 13.02 -6.95
CA LEU A 382 5.47 12.67 -6.08
C LEU A 382 4.87 13.97 -5.54
N GLY A 383 3.60 14.23 -5.85
CA GLY A 383 2.86 15.34 -5.24
C GLY A 383 2.60 15.07 -3.76
N PRO A 384 2.97 15.97 -2.84
CA PRO A 384 2.54 15.87 -1.45
C PRO A 384 1.03 16.08 -1.35
N GLY A 385 0.42 15.49 -0.31
CA GLY A 385 -1.00 15.64 -0.01
C GLY A 385 -1.89 14.58 -0.65
N PHE A 386 -3.18 14.70 -0.35
CA PHE A 386 -4.21 13.76 -0.74
C PHE A 386 -4.82 14.14 -2.09
N THR A 387 -5.07 13.15 -2.96
CA THR A 387 -5.54 13.40 -4.34
C THR A 387 -7.05 13.21 -4.53
N GLY A 388 -7.79 12.92 -3.44
CA GLY A 388 -9.24 12.71 -3.46
C GLY A 388 -10.01 13.91 -2.89
N ARG A 389 -11.23 14.17 -3.38
CA ARG A 389 -12.17 15.07 -2.71
C ARG A 389 -12.81 14.35 -1.53
N GLY A 390 -12.85 14.97 -0.34
CA GLY A 390 -13.68 14.56 0.78
C GLY A 390 -13.02 13.74 1.88
N GLU A 391 -11.76 13.36 1.77
CA GLU A 391 -11.01 12.79 2.89
C GLU A 391 -10.20 13.87 3.61
N ILE A 392 -10.88 14.90 4.06
CA ILE A 392 -10.32 15.80 5.06
C ILE A 392 -10.37 15.00 6.36
N GLN A 393 -9.21 14.59 6.86
CA GLN A 393 -9.10 14.15 8.24
C GLN A 393 -9.60 15.29 9.10
N ALA A 394 -10.69 15.07 9.82
CA ALA A 394 -11.26 16.10 10.67
C ALA A 394 -10.18 16.53 11.65
N PRO A 395 -9.96 17.85 11.84
CA PRO A 395 -9.08 18.31 12.88
C PRO A 395 -9.58 17.75 14.21
N SER A 396 -8.68 17.29 15.05
CA SER A 396 -9.01 16.78 16.38
C SER A 396 -9.81 17.84 17.14
N LYS A 397 -11.10 17.62 17.30
CA LYS A 397 -11.88 18.39 18.24
C LYS A 397 -11.52 17.89 19.64
N ALA A 398 -10.71 18.65 20.35
CA ALA A 398 -10.56 18.43 21.79
C ALA A 398 -11.96 18.54 22.44
N PRO A 399 -12.33 17.60 23.33
CA PRO A 399 -13.59 17.72 24.04
C PRO A 399 -13.62 19.05 24.81
N PRO A 400 -14.77 19.73 24.93
CA PRO A 400 -14.86 21.09 25.47
C PRO A 400 -14.44 21.25 26.93
N HIS A 401 -14.08 20.17 27.63
CA HIS A 401 -13.71 20.16 29.04
C HIS A 401 -12.28 19.67 29.34
N ALA A 402 -11.44 19.49 28.34
CA ALA A 402 -10.02 19.21 28.61
C ALA A 402 -9.33 20.52 29.08
N PRO A 403 -8.64 20.55 30.25
CA PRO A 403 -7.83 21.69 30.62
C PRO A 403 -6.80 21.91 29.54
N ARG A 404 -6.60 23.19 29.14
CA ARG A 404 -5.66 23.60 28.08
C ARG A 404 -4.22 23.21 28.46
N ARG A 405 -3.88 21.95 28.32
CA ARG A 405 -2.50 21.53 28.11
C ARG A 405 -2.22 21.67 26.60
N ARG A 406 -1.22 22.45 26.26
CA ARG A 406 -0.75 22.58 24.87
C ARG A 406 -0.56 21.19 24.32
N ALA A 407 -1.42 20.79 23.38
CA ALA A 407 -1.19 19.58 22.58
C ALA A 407 0.14 19.82 21.81
N PRO A 408 1.07 18.85 21.81
CA PRO A 408 2.19 18.95 20.91
C PRO A 408 1.63 19.01 19.49
N SER A 409 1.98 20.06 18.77
CA SER A 409 1.66 20.21 17.37
C SER A 409 2.28 19.02 16.63
N LEU A 410 1.45 18.15 16.08
CA LEU A 410 1.88 17.17 15.07
C LEU A 410 2.18 17.94 13.77
N VAL A 411 3.26 18.69 13.78
CA VAL A 411 3.93 19.14 12.58
C VAL A 411 4.76 17.95 12.10
N PRO A 412 4.58 17.46 10.87
CA PRO A 412 5.47 16.44 10.34
C PRO A 412 6.91 16.99 10.41
N PRO A 413 7.89 16.15 10.76
CA PRO A 413 9.27 16.60 10.83
C PRO A 413 9.68 17.15 9.47
N THR A 414 10.10 18.40 9.44
CA THR A 414 10.83 18.98 8.32
C THR A 414 12.05 18.12 8.05
N PRO A 415 12.32 17.71 6.80
CA PRO A 415 13.56 17.00 6.50
C PRO A 415 14.75 17.88 6.90
N PRO A 416 15.81 17.29 7.44
CA PRO A 416 17.03 18.03 7.81
C PRO A 416 17.65 18.71 6.59
N PRO A 417 18.41 19.81 6.80
CA PRO A 417 18.96 20.67 5.76
C PRO A 417 19.88 19.97 4.76
#